data_926df26c551cf0e50295f7a022999750
#
_entry.id   926df26c551cf0e50295f7a022999750
#
_cell.length_a   1.000
_cell.length_b   1.000
_cell.length_c   1.000
_cell.angle_alpha   90.00
_cell.angle_beta   90.00
_cell.angle_gamma   90.00
#
_symmetry.space_group_name_H-M   'P 1'
#
loop_
_entity.id
_entity.type
_entity.pdbx_description
1 polymer ?
#
loop_
_entity_poly.entity_id
_entity_poly.type
_entity_poly.pdbx_seq_one_letter_code
_entity_poly.pdbx_strand_id
1 'polypeptide(L)'
;DLPAVRPHQRQALHAFLAQVGALALVAAGRRDAPRTEAEWAALLRGLTPDWPDDAPWTLVVEDVGKPALLQPPIPEGKLDVLGERETTPDGLDMLVTSKNHDLKAARMRQATPEHWFLALLTLQTMEGFLGAGNYGVARMNGGFASRAMVGVAPPGGFGARLGRDIVALAVDHDALARDHVYPARGGKTLLWLEPWDGRTQAQPGDLDPYFVEICRRVRLVEEAGRIVARRGVSEKARIAADKLLGGKTGDP
;
A
#
# COMPACT_ATOMS: atom_id res chain seq x y z
N ASP A 1 -12.37 -18.08 2.59
CA ASP A 1 -12.91 -17.06 3.49
C ASP A 1 -11.77 -16.28 4.12
N LEU A 2 -11.93 -14.97 4.23
CA LEU A 2 -10.98 -14.06 4.87
C LEU A 2 -11.70 -13.39 6.07
N PRO A 3 -11.80 -14.05 7.21
CA PRO A 3 -12.68 -13.62 8.31
C PRO A 3 -12.29 -12.28 8.93
N ALA A 4 -11.02 -11.91 8.87
CA ALA A 4 -10.53 -10.62 9.38
C ALA A 4 -10.86 -9.44 8.45
N VAL A 5 -11.24 -9.69 7.19
CA VAL A 5 -11.42 -8.64 6.18
C VAL A 5 -12.80 -8.01 6.28
N ARG A 6 -12.86 -6.75 6.62
CA ARG A 6 -14.10 -5.95 6.59
C ARG A 6 -14.53 -5.68 5.13
N PRO A 7 -15.84 -5.47 4.86
CA PRO A 7 -16.33 -5.26 3.49
C PRO A 7 -15.60 -4.17 2.72
N HIS A 8 -15.31 -3.03 3.33
CA HIS A 8 -14.61 -1.90 2.70
C HIS A 8 -13.12 -2.16 2.44
N GLN A 9 -12.50 -3.12 3.14
CA GLN A 9 -11.09 -3.47 2.97
C GLN A 9 -10.86 -4.47 1.82
N ARG A 10 -11.93 -5.15 1.37
CA ARG A 10 -11.81 -6.20 0.34
C ARG A 10 -11.22 -5.69 -0.96
N GLN A 11 -11.60 -4.49 -1.37
CA GLN A 11 -11.13 -3.92 -2.63
C GLN A 11 -9.68 -3.47 -2.54
N ALA A 12 -9.28 -2.84 -1.42
CA ALA A 12 -7.88 -2.50 -1.17
C ALA A 12 -6.99 -3.75 -1.18
N LEU A 13 -7.45 -4.82 -0.51
CA LEU A 13 -6.73 -6.10 -0.49
C LEU A 13 -6.60 -6.72 -1.88
N HIS A 14 -7.71 -6.75 -2.66
CA HIS A 14 -7.68 -7.29 -4.01
C HIS A 14 -6.72 -6.51 -4.91
N ALA A 15 -6.84 -5.18 -4.93
CA ALA A 15 -5.98 -4.31 -5.72
C ALA A 15 -4.50 -4.48 -5.35
N PHE A 16 -4.17 -4.45 -4.06
CA PHE A 16 -2.81 -4.66 -3.57
C PHE A 16 -2.22 -6.00 -4.03
N LEU A 17 -2.96 -7.09 -3.83
CA LEU A 17 -2.50 -8.42 -4.23
C LEU A 17 -2.36 -8.54 -5.74
N ALA A 18 -3.26 -7.93 -6.52
CA ALA A 18 -3.17 -7.92 -7.98
C ALA A 18 -1.95 -7.13 -8.48
N GLN A 19 -1.71 -5.94 -7.93
CA GLN A 19 -0.55 -5.10 -8.27
C GLN A 19 0.76 -5.81 -7.92
N VAL A 20 0.92 -6.26 -6.67
CA VAL A 20 2.15 -6.92 -6.22
C VAL A 20 2.39 -8.23 -6.97
N GLY A 21 1.34 -9.00 -7.23
CA GLY A 21 1.45 -10.21 -8.04
C GLY A 21 1.87 -9.94 -9.48
N ALA A 22 1.30 -8.91 -10.11
CA ALA A 22 1.69 -8.49 -11.46
C ALA A 22 3.14 -8.00 -11.51
N LEU A 23 3.56 -7.15 -10.58
CA LEU A 23 4.94 -6.69 -10.43
C LEU A 23 5.92 -7.88 -10.32
N ALA A 24 5.58 -8.88 -9.50
CA ALA A 24 6.40 -10.07 -9.33
C ALA A 24 6.53 -10.90 -10.62
N LEU A 25 5.44 -11.05 -11.39
CA LEU A 25 5.49 -11.70 -12.69
C LEU A 25 6.32 -10.91 -13.70
N VAL A 26 6.10 -9.60 -13.79
CA VAL A 26 6.83 -8.71 -14.70
C VAL A 26 8.33 -8.73 -14.41
N ALA A 27 8.73 -8.61 -13.14
CA ALA A 27 10.13 -8.66 -12.72
C ALA A 27 10.80 -9.99 -13.07
N ALA A 28 10.06 -11.10 -12.99
CA ALA A 28 10.55 -12.43 -13.36
C ALA A 28 10.43 -12.75 -14.86
N GLY A 29 9.90 -11.84 -15.69
CA GLY A 29 9.66 -12.09 -17.12
C GLY A 29 8.59 -13.17 -17.39
N ARG A 30 7.69 -13.41 -16.42
CA ARG A 30 6.63 -14.42 -16.52
C ARG A 30 5.30 -13.81 -16.95
N ARG A 31 4.48 -14.63 -17.62
CA ARG A 31 3.13 -14.26 -18.05
C ARG A 31 2.06 -15.26 -17.57
N ASP A 32 2.45 -16.19 -16.72
CA ASP A 32 1.59 -17.21 -16.11
C ASP A 32 1.73 -17.17 -14.58
N ALA A 33 0.63 -17.36 -13.88
CA ALA A 33 0.61 -17.38 -12.43
C ALA A 33 1.29 -18.64 -11.88
N PRO A 34 2.12 -18.54 -10.82
CA PRO A 34 2.62 -19.68 -10.07
C PRO A 34 1.51 -20.58 -9.54
N ARG A 35 1.84 -21.84 -9.37
CA ARG A 35 0.89 -22.87 -8.89
C ARG A 35 1.05 -23.15 -7.40
N THR A 36 2.17 -22.80 -6.82
CA THR A 36 2.50 -23.10 -5.43
C THR A 36 2.81 -21.84 -4.62
N GLU A 37 2.61 -21.93 -3.32
CA GLU A 37 2.98 -20.88 -2.37
C GLU A 37 4.49 -20.59 -2.41
N ALA A 38 5.32 -21.62 -2.50
CA ALA A 38 6.77 -21.48 -2.56
C ALA A 38 7.24 -20.70 -3.80
N GLU A 39 6.61 -20.93 -4.95
CA GLU A 39 6.89 -20.14 -6.16
C GLU A 39 6.48 -18.69 -6.00
N TRP A 40 5.30 -18.42 -5.41
CA TRP A 40 4.87 -17.06 -5.11
C TRP A 40 5.82 -16.36 -4.13
N ALA A 41 6.22 -17.03 -3.05
CA ALA A 41 7.16 -16.49 -2.09
C ALA A 41 8.52 -16.12 -2.74
N ALA A 42 9.02 -16.98 -3.63
CA ALA A 42 10.25 -16.71 -4.36
C ALA A 42 10.12 -15.49 -5.29
N LEU A 43 9.00 -15.37 -6.03
CA LEU A 43 8.75 -14.23 -6.90
C LEU A 43 8.61 -12.91 -6.12
N LEU A 44 7.91 -12.92 -5.00
CA LEU A 44 7.75 -11.74 -4.15
C LEU A 44 9.08 -11.28 -3.56
N ARG A 45 9.92 -12.21 -3.08
CA ARG A 45 11.29 -11.89 -2.64
C ARG A 45 12.16 -11.33 -3.76
N GLY A 46 11.90 -11.73 -4.99
CA GLY A 46 12.56 -11.17 -6.18
C GLY A 46 12.31 -9.66 -6.37
N LEU A 47 11.26 -9.09 -5.79
CA LEU A 47 11.01 -7.65 -5.77
C LEU A 47 11.89 -6.89 -4.75
N THR A 48 12.49 -7.60 -3.81
CA THR A 48 13.24 -7.01 -2.68
C THR A 48 14.60 -7.70 -2.47
N PRO A 49 15.43 -7.85 -3.52
CA PRO A 49 16.66 -8.65 -3.43
C PRO A 49 17.69 -8.08 -2.43
N ASP A 50 17.65 -6.79 -2.14
CA ASP A 50 18.53 -6.12 -1.19
C ASP A 50 18.13 -6.38 0.29
N TRP A 51 17.02 -7.09 0.52
CA TRP A 51 16.48 -7.37 1.85
C TRP A 51 16.32 -8.87 2.11
N PRO A 52 17.44 -9.60 2.30
CA PRO A 52 17.39 -11.06 2.51
C PRO A 52 16.75 -11.49 3.84
N ASP A 53 16.54 -10.54 4.74
CA ASP A 53 15.85 -10.73 6.03
C ASP A 53 14.32 -10.58 5.94
N ASP A 54 13.77 -10.45 4.74
CA ASP A 54 12.35 -10.24 4.48
C ASP A 54 11.73 -9.02 5.20
N ALA A 55 12.55 -8.04 5.64
CA ALA A 55 12.08 -6.84 6.33
C ALA A 55 10.92 -6.13 5.60
N PRO A 56 10.95 -5.91 4.27
CA PRO A 56 9.86 -5.26 3.54
C PRO A 56 8.53 -6.02 3.57
N TRP A 57 8.55 -7.30 3.89
CA TRP A 57 7.37 -8.18 3.97
C TRP A 57 6.95 -8.48 5.41
N THR A 58 7.70 -7.97 6.39
CA THR A 58 7.46 -8.14 7.80
C THR A 58 6.64 -6.97 8.34
N LEU A 59 5.58 -7.26 9.09
CA LEU A 59 4.63 -6.23 9.56
C LEU A 59 5.25 -5.32 10.63
N VAL A 60 6.04 -5.88 11.54
CA VAL A 60 6.75 -5.13 12.59
C VAL A 60 8.23 -5.42 12.48
N VAL A 61 9.03 -4.41 12.21
CA VAL A 61 10.49 -4.48 12.12
C VAL A 61 11.06 -3.51 13.16
N GLU A 62 11.91 -4.01 14.04
CA GLU A 62 12.45 -3.25 15.19
C GLU A 62 13.23 -2.02 14.73
N ASP A 63 14.11 -2.20 13.76
CA ASP A 63 14.89 -1.10 13.17
C ASP A 63 14.00 -0.24 12.28
N VAL A 64 13.64 0.93 12.76
CA VAL A 64 12.77 1.88 12.05
C VAL A 64 13.44 2.56 10.86
N GLY A 65 14.74 2.43 10.72
CA GLY A 65 15.52 2.83 9.56
C GLY A 65 15.43 1.84 8.40
N LYS A 66 14.89 0.64 8.63
CA LYS A 66 14.58 -0.36 7.60
C LYS A 66 13.13 -0.25 7.14
N PRO A 67 12.80 -0.67 5.92
CA PRO A 67 11.41 -0.81 5.50
C PRO A 67 10.69 -1.90 6.31
N ALA A 68 9.38 -1.74 6.51
CA ALA A 68 8.49 -2.81 6.91
C ALA A 68 7.29 -2.82 5.96
N LEU A 69 6.46 -3.83 5.97
CA LEU A 69 5.34 -3.99 5.03
C LEU A 69 4.45 -2.74 5.02
N LEU A 70 4.38 -2.04 3.87
CA LEU A 70 3.66 -0.78 3.68
C LEU A 70 4.13 0.37 4.59
N GLN A 71 5.35 0.31 5.11
CA GLN A 71 5.88 1.28 6.06
C GLN A 71 7.30 1.70 5.62
N PRO A 72 7.45 2.91 5.07
CA PRO A 72 8.75 3.38 4.63
C PRO A 72 9.73 3.54 5.79
N PRO A 73 11.03 3.39 5.54
CA PRO A 73 12.07 3.75 6.49
C PRO A 73 11.91 5.19 6.97
N ILE A 74 12.17 5.44 8.24
CA ILE A 74 12.23 6.78 8.81
C ILE A 74 13.66 7.29 8.59
N PRO A 75 13.89 8.35 7.78
CA PRO A 75 15.24 8.81 7.45
C PRO A 75 16.09 9.16 8.68
N GLU A 76 15.43 9.69 9.71
CA GLU A 76 16.09 10.06 10.97
C GLU A 76 16.41 8.87 11.87
N GLY A 77 15.86 7.68 11.56
CA GLY A 77 16.02 6.47 12.36
C GLY A 77 15.43 6.55 13.77
N LYS A 78 14.51 7.50 14.02
CA LYS A 78 13.93 7.76 15.33
C LYS A 78 12.41 7.85 15.25
N LEU A 79 11.74 7.20 16.20
CA LEU A 79 10.27 7.19 16.29
C LEU A 79 9.67 8.49 16.78
N ASP A 80 10.40 9.34 17.46
CA ASP A 80 9.92 10.61 18.03
C ASP A 80 9.43 11.60 16.98
N VAL A 81 9.86 11.46 15.73
CA VAL A 81 9.32 12.22 14.59
C VAL A 81 7.89 11.84 14.22
N LEU A 82 7.38 10.73 14.77
CA LEU A 82 6.00 10.26 14.63
C LEU A 82 5.27 10.48 15.95
N GLY A 83 4.71 11.68 16.13
CA GLY A 83 4.20 12.15 17.42
C GLY A 83 2.88 11.53 17.88
N GLU A 84 2.05 11.01 16.97
CA GLU A 84 0.74 10.41 17.31
C GLU A 84 0.88 8.91 17.60
N ARG A 85 0.06 8.41 18.52
CA ARG A 85 0.05 7.01 18.93
C ARG A 85 -1.34 6.42 18.85
N GLU A 86 -1.49 5.35 18.08
CA GLU A 86 -2.72 4.59 17.94
C GLU A 86 -2.57 3.19 18.56
N THR A 87 -3.48 2.83 19.44
CA THR A 87 -3.43 1.58 20.19
C THR A 87 -4.30 0.47 19.62
N THR A 88 -5.08 0.80 18.59
CA THR A 88 -5.96 -0.16 17.90
C THR A 88 -5.91 0.07 16.39
N PRO A 89 -6.08 -0.97 15.57
CA PRO A 89 -6.16 -0.83 14.11
C PRO A 89 -7.28 0.11 13.67
N ASP A 90 -8.35 0.22 14.46
CA ASP A 90 -9.47 1.12 14.20
C ASP A 90 -9.06 2.60 14.16
N GLY A 91 -7.97 2.97 14.83
CA GLY A 91 -7.37 4.30 14.75
C GLY A 91 -6.70 4.62 13.41
N LEU A 92 -6.34 3.60 12.63
CA LEU A 92 -5.79 3.73 11.28
C LEU A 92 -6.87 3.61 10.19
N ASP A 93 -7.94 2.87 10.44
CA ASP A 93 -8.96 2.56 9.44
C ASP A 93 -9.80 3.80 9.12
N MET A 94 -9.74 4.24 7.87
CA MET A 94 -10.40 5.47 7.40
C MET A 94 -11.91 5.49 7.67
N LEU A 95 -12.60 4.37 7.49
CA LEU A 95 -14.05 4.32 7.73
C LEU A 95 -14.41 4.39 9.21
N VAL A 96 -13.50 3.97 10.07
CA VAL A 96 -13.70 4.02 11.53
C VAL A 96 -13.34 5.39 12.09
N THR A 97 -12.30 6.04 11.55
CA THR A 97 -11.81 7.36 11.98
C THR A 97 -12.59 8.52 11.39
N SER A 98 -13.27 8.32 10.25
CA SER A 98 -14.10 9.33 9.64
C SER A 98 -15.36 9.61 10.50
N LYS A 99 -16.19 10.54 10.08
CA LYS A 99 -17.36 11.02 10.85
C LYS A 99 -18.39 9.97 11.26
N ASN A 100 -18.13 8.70 11.01
CA ASN A 100 -19.03 7.59 11.36
C ASN A 100 -18.88 7.23 12.84
N HIS A 101 -19.63 7.90 13.67
CA HIS A 101 -19.56 7.84 15.13
C HIS A 101 -19.86 6.48 15.76
N ASP A 102 -20.46 5.56 15.02
CA ASP A 102 -20.85 4.24 15.52
C ASP A 102 -19.72 3.22 15.52
N LEU A 103 -18.64 3.49 14.78
CA LEU A 103 -17.47 2.63 14.63
C LEU A 103 -16.23 3.31 15.22
N LYS A 104 -16.19 3.48 16.54
CA LYS A 104 -15.03 4.11 17.19
C LYS A 104 -14.02 3.10 17.70
N ALA A 105 -12.77 3.55 17.81
CA ALA A 105 -11.57 2.82 18.18
C ALA A 105 -11.71 1.89 19.42
N ALA A 106 -12.61 2.16 20.32
CA ALA A 106 -12.84 1.35 21.52
C ALA A 106 -13.44 -0.05 21.26
N ARG A 107 -13.85 -0.37 20.03
CA ARG A 107 -14.54 -1.65 19.74
C ARG A 107 -13.59 -2.81 19.51
N MET A 108 -12.40 -2.58 18.96
CA MET A 108 -11.43 -3.65 18.74
C MET A 108 -10.56 -3.84 19.96
N ARG A 109 -10.96 -4.75 20.85
CA ARG A 109 -10.24 -5.01 22.10
C ARG A 109 -9.13 -6.06 21.95
N GLN A 110 -9.22 -6.92 20.95
CA GLN A 110 -8.27 -8.00 20.67
C GLN A 110 -7.88 -7.92 19.19
N ALA A 111 -6.92 -7.04 18.88
CA ALA A 111 -6.40 -6.91 17.55
C ALA A 111 -5.36 -7.99 17.26
N THR A 112 -5.47 -8.64 16.11
CA THR A 112 -4.46 -9.54 15.58
C THR A 112 -3.56 -8.81 14.56
N PRO A 113 -2.40 -9.36 14.20
CA PRO A 113 -1.56 -8.78 13.14
C PRO A 113 -2.30 -8.54 11.83
N GLU A 114 -3.24 -9.41 11.45
CA GLU A 114 -4.04 -9.27 10.23
C GLU A 114 -4.93 -8.02 10.28
N HIS A 115 -5.51 -7.70 11.42
CA HIS A 115 -6.30 -6.48 11.58
C HIS A 115 -5.45 -5.22 11.39
N TRP A 116 -4.21 -5.22 11.92
CA TRP A 116 -3.26 -4.12 11.72
C TRP A 116 -2.83 -4.00 10.25
N PHE A 117 -2.53 -5.13 9.60
CA PHE A 117 -2.19 -5.15 8.18
C PHE A 117 -3.32 -4.57 7.32
N LEU A 118 -4.56 -5.02 7.51
CA LEU A 118 -5.70 -4.58 6.71
C LEU A 118 -6.04 -3.10 6.91
N ALA A 119 -5.94 -2.61 8.14
CA ALA A 119 -6.13 -1.18 8.44
C ALA A 119 -5.01 -0.33 7.81
N LEU A 120 -3.76 -0.76 7.94
CA LEU A 120 -2.61 -0.10 7.34
C LEU A 120 -2.70 -0.10 5.81
N LEU A 121 -3.05 -1.23 5.19
CA LEU A 121 -3.24 -1.34 3.76
C LEU A 121 -4.28 -0.34 3.24
N THR A 122 -5.44 -0.29 3.89
CA THR A 122 -6.51 0.64 3.51
C THR A 122 -6.05 2.09 3.65
N LEU A 123 -5.36 2.42 4.74
CA LEU A 123 -4.80 3.74 4.98
C LEU A 123 -3.79 4.14 3.88
N GLN A 124 -2.90 3.22 3.51
CA GLN A 124 -1.82 3.53 2.58
C GLN A 124 -2.26 3.60 1.11
N THR A 125 -3.28 2.84 0.73
CA THR A 125 -3.67 2.71 -0.69
C THR A 125 -5.01 3.37 -1.04
N MET A 126 -5.84 3.70 -0.05
CA MET A 126 -7.18 4.24 -0.28
C MET A 126 -7.35 5.68 0.21
N GLU A 127 -6.47 6.15 1.09
CA GLU A 127 -6.62 7.43 1.74
C GLU A 127 -5.84 8.53 1.01
N GLY A 128 -6.49 9.25 0.11
CA GLY A 128 -5.95 10.42 -0.56
C GLY A 128 -5.75 11.61 0.38
N PHE A 129 -5.93 12.82 -0.10
CA PHE A 129 -5.79 14.05 0.69
C PHE A 129 -6.94 14.20 1.71
N LEU A 130 -6.59 14.41 2.97
CA LEU A 130 -7.53 14.62 4.08
C LEU A 130 -7.27 15.91 4.89
N GLY A 131 -6.68 16.93 4.27
CA GLY A 131 -6.36 18.18 4.93
C GLY A 131 -4.88 18.35 5.27
N ALA A 132 -4.56 19.49 5.90
CA ALA A 132 -3.19 19.82 6.27
C ALA A 132 -2.57 18.74 7.18
N GLY A 133 -1.33 18.37 6.88
CA GLY A 133 -0.64 17.29 7.57
C GLY A 133 -0.98 15.87 7.08
N ASN A 134 -2.06 15.72 6.27
CA ASN A 134 -2.51 14.44 5.73
C ASN A 134 -2.54 14.49 4.20
N TYR A 135 -1.42 14.86 3.61
CA TYR A 135 -1.27 14.91 2.16
C TYR A 135 -1.03 13.50 1.62
N GLY A 136 -1.91 13.05 0.73
CA GLY A 136 -1.81 11.74 0.08
C GLY A 136 -2.36 11.80 -1.33
N VAL A 137 -1.79 11.00 -2.20
CA VAL A 137 -2.31 10.71 -3.54
C VAL A 137 -2.44 9.19 -3.61
N ALA A 138 -3.68 8.72 -3.60
CA ALA A 138 -4.01 7.31 -3.72
C ALA A 138 -4.59 7.03 -5.09
N ARG A 139 -4.17 5.94 -5.72
CA ARG A 139 -4.66 5.52 -7.04
C ARG A 139 -6.15 5.19 -7.01
N MET A 140 -6.56 4.49 -5.96
CA MET A 140 -7.95 4.07 -5.76
C MET A 140 -8.87 5.22 -5.36
N ASN A 141 -8.31 6.33 -4.84
CA ASN A 141 -9.08 7.48 -4.37
C ASN A 141 -8.29 8.77 -4.61
N GLY A 142 -8.73 9.59 -5.52
CA GLY A 142 -8.06 10.86 -5.86
C GLY A 142 -8.14 11.97 -4.81
N GLY A 143 -8.51 11.65 -3.57
CA GLY A 143 -8.75 12.58 -2.47
C GLY A 143 -10.24 12.86 -2.26
N PHE A 144 -10.65 13.00 -1.00
CA PHE A 144 -12.06 13.19 -0.59
C PHE A 144 -13.06 12.19 -1.21
N ALA A 145 -12.63 10.95 -1.44
CA ALA A 145 -13.44 9.90 -2.07
C ALA A 145 -14.03 10.32 -3.43
N SER A 146 -13.26 11.07 -4.22
CA SER A 146 -13.74 11.66 -5.47
C SER A 146 -13.85 10.67 -6.64
N ARG A 147 -13.36 9.44 -6.49
CA ARG A 147 -13.47 8.39 -7.51
C ARG A 147 -14.53 7.37 -7.12
N ALA A 148 -15.44 7.11 -8.05
CA ALA A 148 -16.33 5.97 -7.95
C ALA A 148 -15.55 4.69 -8.22
N MET A 149 -15.62 3.73 -7.30
CA MET A 149 -15.00 2.42 -7.44
C MET A 149 -16.05 1.43 -7.94
N VAL A 150 -16.28 1.44 -9.24
CA VAL A 150 -17.21 0.52 -9.91
C VAL A 150 -16.40 -0.43 -10.78
N GLY A 151 -16.56 -1.72 -10.57
CA GLY A 151 -15.91 -2.75 -11.36
C GLY A 151 -16.87 -3.86 -11.75
N VAL A 152 -16.63 -4.49 -12.89
CA VAL A 152 -17.33 -5.71 -13.30
C VAL A 152 -16.57 -6.91 -12.72
N ALA A 153 -17.24 -7.66 -11.85
CA ALA A 153 -16.70 -8.90 -11.30
C ALA A 153 -17.18 -10.09 -12.15
N PRO A 154 -16.31 -10.72 -12.94
CA PRO A 154 -16.68 -11.94 -13.64
C PRO A 154 -16.95 -13.08 -12.66
N PRO A 155 -17.66 -14.13 -13.08
CA PRO A 155 -17.97 -15.27 -12.25
C PRO A 155 -16.70 -15.95 -11.75
N GLY A 156 -16.75 -16.49 -10.54
CA GLY A 156 -15.64 -17.18 -9.89
C GLY A 156 -15.37 -16.69 -8.46
N GLY A 157 -14.69 -17.52 -7.68
CA GLY A 157 -14.22 -17.16 -6.33
C GLY A 157 -13.11 -16.12 -6.34
N PHE A 158 -12.79 -15.59 -5.15
CA PHE A 158 -11.75 -14.56 -4.97
C PHE A 158 -10.42 -14.95 -5.63
N GLY A 159 -9.92 -16.18 -5.37
CA GLY A 159 -8.62 -16.62 -5.90
C GLY A 159 -8.59 -16.72 -7.43
N ALA A 160 -9.68 -17.19 -8.05
CA ALA A 160 -9.76 -17.29 -9.52
C ALA A 160 -9.77 -15.90 -10.18
N ARG A 161 -10.49 -14.95 -9.59
CA ARG A 161 -10.50 -13.55 -10.04
C ARG A 161 -9.13 -12.90 -9.88
N LEU A 162 -8.54 -13.04 -8.71
CA LEU A 162 -7.21 -12.49 -8.41
C LEU A 162 -6.15 -13.03 -9.38
N GLY A 163 -6.10 -14.35 -9.57
CA GLY A 163 -5.14 -14.97 -10.50
C GLY A 163 -5.27 -14.46 -11.93
N ARG A 164 -6.51 -14.30 -12.42
CA ARG A 164 -6.76 -13.72 -13.73
C ARG A 164 -6.32 -12.25 -13.81
N ASP A 165 -6.64 -11.44 -12.81
CA ASP A 165 -6.33 -10.01 -12.80
C ASP A 165 -4.82 -9.80 -12.72
N ILE A 166 -4.09 -10.59 -11.94
CA ILE A 166 -2.62 -10.59 -11.92
C ILE A 166 -2.03 -10.83 -13.31
N VAL A 167 -2.53 -11.87 -14.02
CA VAL A 167 -2.03 -12.22 -15.34
C VAL A 167 -2.37 -11.14 -16.37
N ALA A 168 -3.59 -10.60 -16.33
CA ALA A 168 -4.00 -9.52 -17.22
C ALA A 168 -3.10 -8.30 -17.06
N LEU A 169 -2.89 -7.83 -15.81
CA LEU A 169 -1.99 -6.71 -15.53
C LEU A 169 -0.55 -7.01 -16.00
N ALA A 170 -0.03 -8.21 -15.75
CA ALA A 170 1.33 -8.56 -16.18
C ALA A 170 1.49 -8.57 -17.70
N VAL A 171 0.43 -8.91 -18.45
CA VAL A 171 0.42 -8.86 -19.92
C VAL A 171 0.38 -7.44 -20.45
N ASP A 172 -0.39 -6.56 -19.82
CA ASP A 172 -0.63 -5.19 -20.29
C ASP A 172 0.44 -4.20 -19.82
N HIS A 173 1.34 -4.60 -18.92
CA HIS A 173 2.35 -3.73 -18.30
C HIS A 173 3.14 -2.88 -19.31
N ASP A 174 3.72 -3.52 -20.34
CA ASP A 174 4.55 -2.81 -21.33
C ASP A 174 3.75 -1.84 -22.19
N ALA A 175 2.47 -2.11 -22.42
CA ALA A 175 1.57 -1.21 -23.14
C ALA A 175 1.27 0.03 -22.29
N LEU A 176 0.93 -0.17 -21.03
CA LEU A 176 0.67 0.92 -20.08
C LEU A 176 1.89 1.82 -19.88
N ALA A 177 3.09 1.24 -19.75
CA ALA A 177 4.31 2.02 -19.63
C ALA A 177 4.56 2.91 -20.87
N ARG A 178 4.26 2.40 -22.09
CA ARG A 178 4.42 3.19 -23.34
C ARG A 178 3.38 4.29 -23.48
N ASP A 179 2.17 4.04 -23.06
CA ASP A 179 1.02 4.94 -23.32
C ASP A 179 0.89 6.02 -22.25
N HIS A 180 1.63 5.93 -21.16
CA HIS A 180 1.59 6.86 -20.03
C HIS A 180 2.98 7.39 -19.65
N VAL A 181 3.05 8.15 -18.56
CA VAL A 181 4.28 8.84 -18.09
C VAL A 181 5.34 7.93 -17.49
N TYR A 182 5.07 6.64 -17.37
CA TYR A 182 5.91 5.69 -16.67
C TYR A 182 7.11 5.23 -17.51
N PRO A 183 8.26 4.92 -16.91
CA PRO A 183 9.38 4.36 -17.64
C PRO A 183 9.07 2.93 -18.11
N ALA A 184 9.59 2.55 -19.25
CA ALA A 184 9.39 1.21 -19.80
C ALA A 184 9.95 0.10 -18.90
N ARG A 185 10.99 0.41 -18.12
CA ARG A 185 11.62 -0.50 -17.14
C ARG A 185 12.33 0.29 -16.04
N GLY A 186 12.54 -0.36 -14.89
CA GLY A 186 13.31 0.21 -13.79
C GLY A 186 12.55 1.27 -12.97
N GLY A 187 11.26 1.40 -13.17
CA GLY A 187 10.42 2.23 -12.31
C GLY A 187 10.35 1.68 -10.88
N LYS A 188 10.19 2.59 -9.90
CA LYS A 188 10.00 2.21 -8.50
C LYS A 188 8.65 1.52 -8.33
N THR A 189 8.66 0.35 -7.72
CA THR A 189 7.48 -0.52 -7.59
C THR A 189 6.82 -0.42 -6.21
N LEU A 190 7.61 -0.60 -5.16
CA LEU A 190 7.14 -0.70 -3.78
C LEU A 190 7.61 0.55 -3.03
N LEU A 191 6.74 1.57 -2.91
CA LEU A 191 7.17 2.87 -2.38
C LEU A 191 7.53 2.84 -0.89
N TRP A 192 7.23 1.77 -0.18
CA TRP A 192 7.69 1.60 1.20
C TRP A 192 9.13 1.11 1.34
N LEU A 193 9.82 0.80 0.24
CA LEU A 193 11.26 0.51 0.26
C LEU A 193 12.09 1.79 0.41
N GLU A 194 11.56 2.91 -0.04
CA GLU A 194 12.24 4.19 -0.09
C GLU A 194 11.98 5.01 1.18
N PRO A 195 12.99 5.57 1.82
CA PRO A 195 12.82 6.47 2.95
C PRO A 195 11.88 7.64 2.64
N TRP A 196 11.08 8.05 3.62
CA TRP A 196 10.19 9.19 3.45
C TRP A 196 10.13 10.08 4.69
N ASP A 197 10.52 11.34 4.49
CA ASP A 197 10.53 12.41 5.49
C ASP A 197 9.21 13.20 5.58
N GLY A 198 8.22 12.91 4.73
CA GLY A 198 6.97 13.67 4.63
C GLY A 198 7.04 14.89 3.71
N ARG A 199 8.17 15.13 3.03
CA ARG A 199 8.43 16.26 2.13
C ARG A 199 8.85 15.81 0.74
N THR A 200 9.71 14.80 0.68
CA THR A 200 10.23 14.25 -0.57
C THR A 200 9.12 13.56 -1.36
N GLN A 201 9.04 13.87 -2.64
CA GLN A 201 8.05 13.34 -3.55
C GLN A 201 8.69 12.47 -4.63
N ALA A 202 8.09 11.33 -4.91
CA ALA A 202 8.41 10.53 -6.09
C ALA A 202 7.76 11.15 -7.33
N GLN A 203 8.51 11.25 -8.42
CA GLN A 203 7.97 11.74 -9.69
C GLN A 203 7.27 10.59 -10.42
N PRO A 204 6.12 10.81 -11.08
CA PRO A 204 5.44 9.77 -11.84
C PRO A 204 6.33 9.09 -12.90
N GLY A 205 7.25 9.85 -13.52
CA GLY A 205 8.22 9.32 -14.48
C GLY A 205 9.29 8.40 -13.89
N ASP A 206 9.38 8.29 -12.56
CA ASP A 206 10.30 7.37 -11.86
C ASP A 206 9.57 6.11 -11.33
N LEU A 207 8.26 6.01 -11.53
CA LEU A 207 7.42 4.97 -10.98
C LEU A 207 7.09 3.89 -12.01
N ASP A 208 6.95 2.66 -11.55
CA ASP A 208 6.36 1.58 -12.38
C ASP A 208 4.86 1.82 -12.58
N PRO A 209 4.25 1.41 -13.70
CA PRO A 209 2.80 1.53 -13.89
C PRO A 209 1.96 0.94 -12.76
N TYR A 210 2.46 -0.09 -12.10
CA TYR A 210 1.76 -0.78 -11.00
C TYR A 210 2.37 -0.51 -9.63
N PHE A 211 3.10 0.60 -9.47
CA PHE A 211 3.67 0.96 -8.17
C PHE A 211 2.60 0.92 -7.07
N VAL A 212 3.00 0.49 -5.89
CA VAL A 212 2.15 0.52 -4.69
C VAL A 212 2.45 1.79 -3.90
N GLU A 213 1.43 2.63 -3.75
CA GLU A 213 1.53 3.92 -3.09
C GLU A 213 1.63 3.81 -1.57
N ILE A 214 2.20 4.86 -0.97
CA ILE A 214 2.24 5.10 0.47
C ILE A 214 1.69 6.50 0.73
N CYS A 215 0.53 6.58 1.38
CA CYS A 215 -0.17 7.85 1.60
C CYS A 215 0.13 8.48 2.95
N ARG A 216 0.60 7.71 3.94
CA ARG A 216 0.80 8.21 5.32
C ARG A 216 2.13 7.75 5.91
N ARG A 217 2.70 8.58 6.78
CA ARG A 217 3.84 8.22 7.61
C ARG A 217 3.34 7.46 8.83
N VAL A 218 3.48 6.16 8.79
CA VAL A 218 3.07 5.25 9.87
C VAL A 218 4.18 4.25 10.11
N ARG A 219 4.40 3.90 11.37
CA ARG A 219 5.25 2.80 11.79
C ARG A 219 4.56 1.97 12.85
N LEU A 220 4.43 0.68 12.60
CA LEU A 220 3.98 -0.28 13.60
C LEU A 220 5.17 -0.71 14.44
N VAL A 221 4.99 -0.69 15.74
CA VAL A 221 6.00 -1.10 16.72
C VAL A 221 5.37 -2.01 17.77
N GLU A 222 6.19 -2.80 18.45
CA GLU A 222 5.75 -3.57 19.60
C GLU A 222 6.02 -2.80 20.90
N GLU A 223 4.98 -2.57 21.67
CA GLU A 223 5.06 -1.96 23.01
C GLU A 223 4.34 -2.86 24.02
N ALA A 224 5.06 -3.33 25.04
CA ALA A 224 4.52 -4.21 26.08
C ALA A 224 3.76 -5.43 25.53
N GLY A 225 4.32 -6.10 24.52
CA GLY A 225 3.74 -7.29 23.88
C GLY A 225 2.51 -7.03 23.03
N ARG A 226 2.30 -5.78 22.60
CA ARG A 226 1.18 -5.38 21.71
C ARG A 226 1.68 -4.52 20.57
N ILE A 227 1.07 -4.71 19.41
CA ILE A 227 1.31 -3.82 18.26
C ILE A 227 0.60 -2.49 18.53
N VAL A 228 1.33 -1.40 18.30
CA VAL A 228 0.81 -0.03 18.26
C VAL A 228 1.31 0.67 17.01
N ALA A 229 0.57 1.66 16.52
CA ALA A 229 1.03 2.49 15.42
C ALA A 229 1.53 3.85 15.94
N ARG A 230 2.65 4.29 15.37
CA ARG A 230 3.15 5.65 15.48
C ARG A 230 2.86 6.37 14.16
N ARG A 231 2.28 7.56 14.22
CA ARG A 231 1.88 8.34 13.05
C ARG A 231 2.56 9.70 13.05
N GLY A 232 2.93 10.14 11.86
CA GLY A 232 3.46 11.48 11.63
C GLY A 232 2.70 12.21 10.54
N VAL A 233 2.79 13.53 10.56
CA VAL A 233 2.24 14.39 9.51
C VAL A 233 3.16 14.42 8.28
N SER A 234 2.59 14.81 7.14
CA SER A 234 3.35 15.10 5.92
C SER A 234 3.08 16.55 5.48
N GLU A 235 4.07 17.19 4.87
CA GLU A 235 3.94 18.52 4.26
C GLU A 235 3.57 18.42 2.79
N LYS A 236 3.85 17.26 2.16
CA LYS A 236 3.51 16.95 0.77
C LYS A 236 3.06 15.49 0.65
N ALA A 237 2.29 15.21 -0.40
CA ALA A 237 2.00 13.84 -0.78
C ALA A 237 3.29 13.11 -1.20
N ARG A 238 3.35 11.80 -1.02
CA ARG A 238 4.49 10.97 -1.45
C ARG A 238 4.73 11.05 -2.95
N ILE A 239 3.68 11.26 -3.73
CA ILE A 239 3.71 11.29 -5.20
C ILE A 239 3.44 12.71 -5.67
N ALA A 240 4.28 13.23 -6.58
CA ALA A 240 4.17 14.56 -7.17
C ALA A 240 3.18 14.57 -8.33
N ALA A 241 1.90 14.29 -8.06
CA ALA A 241 0.86 14.24 -9.09
C ALA A 241 0.03 15.53 -9.23
N ASP A 242 0.24 16.52 -8.38
CA ASP A 242 -0.55 17.77 -8.32
C ASP A 242 -0.46 18.61 -9.60
N LYS A 243 0.66 18.59 -10.27
CA LYS A 243 0.90 19.33 -11.54
C LYS A 243 0.70 18.47 -12.79
N LEU A 244 0.65 17.16 -12.63
CA LEU A 244 0.44 16.22 -13.72
C LEU A 244 -1.00 15.72 -13.67
N LEU A 245 -1.65 15.62 -14.83
CA LEU A 245 -2.97 15.02 -14.97
C LEU A 245 -4.05 15.61 -14.04
N GLY A 246 -3.89 16.89 -13.63
CA GLY A 246 -4.83 17.56 -12.72
C GLY A 246 -4.86 16.95 -11.32
N GLY A 247 -3.72 16.52 -10.82
CA GLY A 247 -3.59 15.90 -9.49
C GLY A 247 -3.91 14.40 -9.47
N LYS A 248 -3.98 13.77 -10.62
CA LYS A 248 -4.17 12.32 -10.77
C LYS A 248 -2.84 11.63 -11.05
N THR A 249 -2.74 10.36 -10.72
CA THR A 249 -1.51 9.59 -10.99
C THR A 249 -1.36 9.15 -12.44
N GLY A 250 -2.33 9.43 -13.28
CA GLY A 250 -2.36 8.90 -14.65
C GLY A 250 -2.77 7.44 -14.72
N ASP A 251 -3.48 7.00 -13.71
CA ASP A 251 -4.02 5.65 -13.64
C ASP A 251 -4.93 5.38 -14.83
N PRO A 252 -4.63 4.37 -15.65
CA PRO A 252 -5.42 3.99 -16.81
C PRO A 252 -6.79 3.43 -16.45
#